data_1e9faf3e398fd900d81a1448f14ad7be
#
_entry.id   1e9faf3e398fd900d81a1448f14ad7be
#
_cell.length_a   1.000
_cell.length_b   1.000
_cell.length_c   1.000
_cell.angle_alpha   90.00
_cell.angle_beta   90.00
_cell.angle_gamma   90.00
#
_symmetry.space_group_name_H-M   'P 1'
#
loop_
_entity.id
_entity.type
_entity.pdbx_description
1 polymer ?
#
loop_
_entity_poly.entity_id
_entity_poly.type
_entity_poly.pdbx_seq_one_letter_code
_entity_poly.pdbx_strand_id
1 'polypeptide(L)'
;EITSEEPNQSLSEHAYLNPPVKAVTCVDMFNQDWKMTGYILGSFDEAFVKQGRLKLDEGHLPENDDEIAMDWNTLLSLGYVGEIGETITIRYCEENSVYNASARQERQFRLCGIFANYTSIWKYGRKMPGAVVTENALSVFNTKSRNSYLYSLKESVRTSDYNTVYKKIKEDAKTETEYNSAVYDYQPWSSALVYAYMYIVVMILAIAAIIYQL
;
A
#
# COMPACT_ATOMS: atom_id res chain seq x y z
N GLU A 1 -7.00 -7.01 -6.60
CA GLU A 1 -5.58 -7.34 -6.69
C GLU A 1 -5.41 -8.79 -7.13
N ILE A 2 -4.43 -9.06 -8.00
CA ILE A 2 -4.08 -10.41 -8.47
C ILE A 2 -2.56 -10.50 -8.50
N THR A 3 -2.01 -11.54 -7.88
CA THR A 3 -0.58 -11.85 -7.93
C THR A 3 -0.35 -12.91 -8.99
N SER A 4 0.32 -12.55 -10.11
CA SER A 4 0.64 -13.43 -11.23
C SER A 4 1.81 -12.88 -12.03
N GLU A 5 2.41 -13.68 -12.90
CA GLU A 5 3.48 -13.19 -13.80
C GLU A 5 2.92 -12.22 -14.84
N GLU A 6 1.68 -12.46 -15.33
CA GLU A 6 0.98 -11.65 -16.32
C GLU A 6 -0.38 -11.19 -15.79
N PRO A 7 -0.90 -10.04 -16.28
CA PRO A 7 -2.24 -9.61 -15.92
C PRO A 7 -3.29 -10.63 -16.41
N ASN A 8 -4.34 -10.81 -15.62
CA ASN A 8 -5.43 -11.71 -16.00
C ASN A 8 -6.16 -11.15 -17.22
N GLN A 9 -6.13 -11.85 -18.33
CA GLN A 9 -6.69 -11.40 -19.61
C GLN A 9 -8.20 -11.12 -19.51
N SER A 10 -8.97 -12.00 -18.86
CA SER A 10 -10.43 -11.84 -18.71
C SER A 10 -10.77 -10.57 -17.93
N LEU A 11 -9.93 -10.16 -16.97
CA LEU A 11 -10.11 -8.93 -16.21
C LEU A 11 -9.61 -7.70 -16.96
N SER A 12 -8.54 -7.82 -17.72
CA SER A 12 -7.99 -6.70 -18.51
C SER A 12 -8.96 -6.23 -19.60
N GLU A 13 -9.77 -7.15 -20.13
CA GLU A 13 -10.80 -6.88 -21.15
C GLU A 13 -12.20 -6.66 -20.56
N HIS A 14 -12.34 -6.72 -19.23
CA HIS A 14 -13.64 -6.69 -18.56
C HIS A 14 -14.34 -5.32 -18.71
N ALA A 15 -15.64 -5.33 -19.08
CA ALA A 15 -16.39 -4.13 -19.41
C ALA A 15 -16.45 -3.07 -18.30
N TYR A 16 -16.39 -3.49 -17.03
CA TYR A 16 -16.51 -2.62 -15.86
C TYR A 16 -15.17 -2.19 -15.26
N LEU A 17 -14.03 -2.71 -15.76
CA LEU A 17 -12.71 -2.44 -15.22
C LEU A 17 -11.91 -1.50 -16.11
N ASN A 18 -11.09 -0.66 -15.48
CA ASN A 18 -10.01 0.05 -16.15
C ASN A 18 -8.84 -0.93 -16.41
N PRO A 19 -7.94 -0.62 -17.37
CA PRO A 19 -6.72 -1.38 -17.54
C PRO A 19 -5.95 -1.55 -16.22
N PRO A 20 -5.33 -2.70 -15.98
CA PRO A 20 -4.57 -2.93 -14.76
C PRO A 20 -3.33 -2.05 -14.69
N VAL A 21 -2.95 -1.70 -13.46
CA VAL A 21 -1.62 -1.15 -13.16
C VAL A 21 -0.84 -2.14 -12.31
N LYS A 22 0.48 -2.15 -12.50
CA LYS A 22 1.38 -3.13 -11.90
C LYS A 22 2.12 -2.55 -10.71
N ALA A 23 2.19 -3.32 -9.61
CA ALA A 23 3.20 -3.16 -8.58
C ALA A 23 4.10 -4.40 -8.55
N VAL A 24 5.38 -4.21 -8.34
CA VAL A 24 6.36 -5.27 -8.19
C VAL A 24 6.76 -5.36 -6.72
N THR A 25 6.69 -6.55 -6.13
CA THR A 25 7.23 -6.83 -4.79
C THR A 25 8.49 -7.68 -4.93
N CYS A 26 9.51 -7.40 -4.14
CA CYS A 26 10.82 -8.01 -4.29
C CYS A 26 11.27 -8.72 -3.01
N VAL A 27 11.60 -7.99 -1.95
CA VAL A 27 12.20 -8.55 -0.74
C VAL A 27 11.46 -8.15 0.53
N ASP A 28 11.36 -9.10 1.47
CA ASP A 28 10.94 -8.82 2.83
C ASP A 28 12.01 -7.97 3.55
N MET A 29 11.58 -6.95 4.29
CA MET A 29 12.47 -6.06 5.01
C MET A 29 12.60 -6.45 6.49
N PHE A 30 13.79 -6.25 7.03
CA PHE A 30 14.14 -6.55 8.43
C PHE A 30 14.52 -5.26 9.16
N ASN A 31 14.18 -5.17 10.43
CA ASN A 31 14.61 -4.08 11.30
C ASN A 31 16.08 -4.22 11.73
N GLN A 32 16.56 -3.32 12.60
CA GLN A 32 17.95 -3.32 13.07
C GLN A 32 18.34 -4.61 13.82
N ASP A 33 17.39 -5.29 14.47
CA ASP A 33 17.59 -6.55 15.17
C ASP A 33 17.45 -7.79 14.27
N TRP A 34 17.33 -7.62 12.95
CA TRP A 34 17.05 -8.68 11.99
C TRP A 34 15.73 -9.41 12.23
N LYS A 35 14.76 -8.73 12.82
CA LYS A 35 13.38 -9.22 12.90
C LYS A 35 12.62 -8.78 11.66
N MET A 36 11.86 -9.69 11.07
CA MET A 36 11.02 -9.41 9.92
C MET A 36 9.97 -8.36 10.30
N THR A 37 9.88 -7.29 9.52
CA THR A 37 8.94 -6.20 9.76
C THR A 37 7.52 -6.52 9.27
N GLY A 38 7.40 -7.46 8.33
CA GLY A 38 6.16 -7.76 7.63
C GLY A 38 5.89 -6.85 6.44
N TYR A 39 6.76 -5.90 6.16
CA TYR A 39 6.70 -5.02 4.99
C TYR A 39 7.66 -5.47 3.90
N ILE A 40 7.32 -5.14 2.65
CA ILE A 40 8.04 -5.59 1.45
C ILE A 40 8.55 -4.35 0.71
N LEU A 41 9.77 -4.46 0.19
CA LEU A 41 10.32 -3.53 -0.80
C LEU A 41 9.84 -3.91 -2.19
N GLY A 42 9.51 -2.91 -2.99
CA GLY A 42 9.06 -3.12 -4.35
C GLY A 42 9.21 -1.90 -5.24
N SER A 43 8.42 -1.86 -6.30
CA SER A 43 8.31 -0.74 -7.22
C SER A 43 6.88 -0.59 -7.73
N PHE A 44 6.48 0.63 -8.00
CA PHE A 44 5.30 0.99 -8.78
C PHE A 44 5.49 2.37 -9.40
N ASP A 45 4.72 2.65 -10.43
CA ASP A 45 4.78 3.89 -11.18
C ASP A 45 3.66 4.89 -10.80
N GLU A 46 3.66 6.07 -11.43
CA GLU A 46 2.63 7.08 -11.23
C GLU A 46 1.22 6.58 -11.61
N ALA A 47 1.10 5.68 -12.58
CA ALA A 47 -0.19 5.12 -12.97
C ALA A 47 -0.77 4.29 -11.83
N PHE A 48 0.07 3.52 -11.11
CA PHE A 48 -0.33 2.81 -9.91
C PHE A 48 -0.74 3.77 -8.79
N VAL A 49 0.04 4.83 -8.54
CA VAL A 49 -0.28 5.87 -7.54
C VAL A 49 -1.65 6.47 -7.81
N LYS A 50 -1.91 6.85 -9.06
CA LYS A 50 -3.18 7.46 -9.47
C LYS A 50 -4.36 6.47 -9.32
N GLN A 51 -4.23 5.27 -9.87
CA GLN A 51 -5.30 4.27 -9.86
C GLN A 51 -5.56 3.71 -8.46
N GLY A 52 -4.50 3.50 -7.67
CA GLY A 52 -4.56 3.07 -6.28
C GLY A 52 -4.93 4.18 -5.31
N ARG A 53 -5.10 5.43 -5.80
CA ARG A 53 -5.39 6.61 -4.97
C ARG A 53 -4.40 6.80 -3.83
N LEU A 54 -3.15 6.41 -4.06
CA LEU A 54 -2.09 6.57 -3.10
C LEU A 54 -1.74 8.04 -2.97
N LYS A 55 -1.65 8.54 -1.74
CA LYS A 55 -1.31 9.92 -1.45
C LYS A 55 0.12 10.01 -0.93
N LEU A 56 0.95 10.78 -1.61
CA LEU A 56 2.21 11.25 -1.07
C LEU A 56 1.92 12.38 -0.08
N ASP A 57 2.39 12.25 1.16
CA ASP A 57 2.30 13.28 2.18
C ASP A 57 3.46 14.26 2.04
N GLU A 58 4.65 13.77 1.72
CA GLU A 58 5.87 14.56 1.53
C GLU A 58 6.73 14.02 0.38
N GLY A 59 7.48 14.90 -0.27
CA GLY A 59 8.48 14.53 -1.28
C GLY A 59 7.89 14.04 -2.60
N HIS A 60 8.56 13.10 -3.23
CA HIS A 60 8.25 12.56 -4.56
C HIS A 60 8.50 11.03 -4.63
N LEU A 61 8.05 10.39 -5.72
CA LEU A 61 8.44 9.01 -6.04
C LEU A 61 9.92 8.95 -6.43
N PRO A 62 10.59 7.78 -6.23
CA PRO A 62 11.98 7.61 -6.63
C PRO A 62 12.19 7.87 -8.13
N GLU A 63 13.09 8.79 -8.45
CA GLU A 63 13.53 9.13 -9.80
C GLU A 63 14.93 8.55 -10.08
N ASN A 64 15.73 8.33 -9.04
CA ASN A 64 17.09 7.81 -9.10
C ASN A 64 17.21 6.48 -8.36
N ASP A 65 18.20 5.65 -8.72
CA ASP A 65 18.38 4.31 -8.16
C ASP A 65 18.89 4.28 -6.71
N ASP A 66 19.28 5.42 -6.17
CA ASP A 66 19.65 5.63 -4.78
C ASP A 66 18.52 6.22 -3.92
N GLU A 67 17.33 6.40 -4.50
CA GLU A 67 16.18 6.96 -3.84
C GLU A 67 15.18 5.89 -3.40
N ILE A 68 14.48 6.18 -2.29
CA ILE A 68 13.40 5.35 -1.76
C ILE A 68 12.25 6.23 -1.26
N ALA A 69 11.01 5.85 -1.59
CA ALA A 69 9.82 6.41 -0.96
C ALA A 69 9.14 5.33 -0.09
N MET A 70 8.59 5.73 1.05
CA MET A 70 8.13 4.77 2.05
C MET A 70 6.80 5.16 2.68
N ASP A 71 6.04 4.14 3.02
CA ASP A 71 4.86 4.25 3.88
C ASP A 71 5.28 4.54 5.34
N TRP A 72 4.51 5.39 6.04
CA TRP A 72 4.78 5.76 7.43
C TRP A 72 4.96 4.55 8.36
N ASN A 73 4.10 3.54 8.26
CA ASN A 73 4.21 2.36 9.12
C ASN A 73 5.48 1.57 8.84
N THR A 74 5.89 1.52 7.58
CA THR A 74 7.13 0.88 7.16
C THR A 74 8.35 1.60 7.74
N LEU A 75 8.41 2.93 7.64
CA LEU A 75 9.46 3.74 8.26
C LEU A 75 9.59 3.46 9.76
N LEU A 76 8.48 3.57 10.49
CA LEU A 76 8.45 3.33 11.93
C LEU A 76 8.88 1.91 12.29
N SER A 77 8.48 0.89 11.52
CA SER A 77 8.84 -0.51 11.76
C SER A 77 10.33 -0.78 11.58
N LEU A 78 11.00 0.01 10.73
CA LEU A 78 12.45 -0.03 10.51
C LEU A 78 13.22 0.81 11.53
N GLY A 79 12.54 1.66 12.31
CA GLY A 79 13.13 2.51 13.35
C GLY A 79 13.58 3.88 12.85
N TYR A 80 12.99 4.39 11.78
CA TYR A 80 13.28 5.73 11.22
C TYR A 80 12.22 6.77 11.60
N VAL A 81 12.62 8.03 11.65
CA VAL A 81 11.76 9.17 11.98
C VAL A 81 11.01 9.69 10.75
N GLY A 82 11.60 9.52 9.56
CA GLY A 82 10.97 9.90 8.28
C GLY A 82 11.28 11.32 7.83
N GLU A 83 12.52 11.78 7.98
CA GLU A 83 12.95 13.06 7.41
C GLU A 83 13.38 12.89 5.95
N ILE A 84 12.84 13.71 5.04
CA ILE A 84 13.25 13.69 3.62
C ILE A 84 14.75 13.99 3.52
N GLY A 85 15.46 13.15 2.78
CA GLY A 85 16.92 13.16 2.66
C GLY A 85 17.65 12.26 3.65
N GLU A 86 16.95 11.69 4.64
CA GLU A 86 17.50 10.70 5.57
C GLU A 86 18.03 9.46 4.83
N THR A 87 19.16 8.91 5.32
CA THR A 87 19.70 7.65 4.78
C THR A 87 18.98 6.46 5.41
N ILE A 88 18.27 5.71 4.60
CA ILE A 88 17.54 4.50 4.99
C ILE A 88 18.38 3.27 4.64
N THR A 89 18.62 2.41 5.61
CA THR A 89 19.27 1.11 5.40
C THR A 89 18.21 0.01 5.30
N ILE A 90 18.06 -0.55 4.12
CA ILE A 90 17.20 -1.72 3.87
C ILE A 90 18.01 -2.97 4.17
N ARG A 91 17.51 -3.76 5.14
CA ARG A 91 18.04 -5.08 5.51
C ARG A 91 17.14 -6.15 4.91
N TYR A 92 17.75 -7.08 4.19
CA TYR A 92 17.03 -8.15 3.51
C TYR A 92 17.85 -9.45 3.52
N CYS A 93 17.21 -10.57 3.17
CA CYS A 93 17.90 -11.84 2.98
C CYS A 93 17.73 -12.30 1.53
N GLU A 94 18.82 -12.73 0.93
CA GLU A 94 18.77 -13.42 -0.35
C GLU A 94 18.12 -14.81 -0.18
N GLU A 95 17.42 -15.28 -1.22
CA GLU A 95 16.82 -16.62 -1.32
C GLU A 95 15.83 -17.02 -0.20
N ASN A 96 15.12 -16.06 0.43
CA ASN A 96 14.17 -16.34 1.53
C ASN A 96 14.78 -17.09 2.74
N SER A 97 16.09 -17.07 2.88
CA SER A 97 16.82 -17.77 3.94
C SER A 97 16.93 -16.93 5.20
N VAL A 98 15.82 -16.67 5.87
CA VAL A 98 15.71 -15.86 7.11
C VAL A 98 16.67 -16.34 8.21
N TYR A 99 16.96 -17.62 8.22
CA TYR A 99 17.80 -18.26 9.27
C TYR A 99 19.29 -18.32 8.94
N ASN A 100 19.68 -17.98 7.72
CA ASN A 100 21.09 -18.02 7.32
C ASN A 100 21.73 -16.63 7.42
N ALA A 101 22.57 -16.43 8.43
CA ALA A 101 23.25 -15.15 8.63
C ALA A 101 24.14 -14.75 7.44
N SER A 102 24.64 -15.70 6.65
CA SER A 102 25.43 -15.41 5.44
C SER A 102 24.62 -14.88 4.27
N ALA A 103 23.28 -15.04 4.29
CA ALA A 103 22.37 -14.50 3.29
C ALA A 103 21.89 -13.09 3.61
N ARG A 104 22.30 -12.53 4.75
CA ARG A 104 21.92 -11.19 5.20
C ARG A 104 22.66 -10.13 4.39
N GLN A 105 21.91 -9.19 3.84
CA GLN A 105 22.42 -8.09 3.04
C GLN A 105 21.84 -6.76 3.52
N GLU A 106 22.59 -5.68 3.29
CA GLU A 106 22.15 -4.31 3.58
C GLU A 106 22.37 -3.44 2.35
N ARG A 107 21.45 -2.54 2.09
CA ARG A 107 21.57 -1.53 1.07
C ARG A 107 21.03 -0.19 1.56
N GLN A 108 21.73 0.88 1.23
CA GLN A 108 21.37 2.23 1.61
C GLN A 108 20.69 2.96 0.46
N PHE A 109 19.68 3.76 0.83
CA PHE A 109 18.93 4.64 -0.04
C PHE A 109 18.73 5.98 0.65
N ARG A 110 18.46 7.02 -0.11
CA ARG A 110 18.06 8.33 0.39
C ARG A 110 16.54 8.43 0.36
N LEU A 111 15.90 8.75 1.48
CA LEU A 111 14.45 8.94 1.56
C LEU A 111 14.04 10.14 0.72
N CYS A 112 13.28 9.93 -0.34
CA CYS A 112 12.80 10.96 -1.24
C CYS A 112 11.31 11.26 -1.12
N GLY A 113 10.52 10.35 -0.54
CA GLY A 113 9.09 10.54 -0.38
C GLY A 113 8.49 9.71 0.74
N ILE A 114 7.41 10.22 1.30
CA ILE A 114 6.62 9.56 2.34
C ILE A 114 5.17 9.53 1.88
N PHE A 115 4.56 8.35 1.90
CA PHE A 115 3.15 8.21 1.59
C PHE A 115 2.34 7.76 2.80
N ALA A 116 1.10 8.23 2.83
CA ALA A 116 0.18 7.94 3.91
C ALA A 116 -0.09 6.43 3.98
N ASN A 117 -0.24 5.92 5.17
CA ASN A 117 -0.53 4.54 5.61
C ASN A 117 -1.24 3.62 4.59
N TYR A 118 -0.68 3.52 3.37
CA TYR A 118 -1.26 2.78 2.26
C TYR A 118 -1.30 1.27 2.51
N THR A 119 -0.24 0.75 3.14
CA THR A 119 -0.14 -0.68 3.44
C THR A 119 -1.21 -1.16 4.43
N SER A 120 -1.67 -0.29 5.32
CA SER A 120 -2.69 -0.62 6.32
C SER A 120 -4.09 -0.81 5.77
N ILE A 121 -4.39 -0.28 4.58
CA ILE A 121 -5.70 -0.44 3.94
C ILE A 121 -5.87 -1.79 3.23
N TRP A 122 -4.77 -2.54 3.04
CA TRP A 122 -4.81 -3.86 2.41
C TRP A 122 -4.90 -4.95 3.47
N LYS A 123 -5.85 -5.86 3.32
CA LYS A 123 -6.18 -6.93 4.28
C LYS A 123 -4.99 -7.84 4.63
N TYR A 124 -4.05 -7.98 3.71
CA TYR A 124 -2.81 -8.71 3.89
C TYR A 124 -1.66 -7.80 3.44
N GLY A 125 -1.21 -6.89 4.29
CA GLY A 125 -0.23 -5.85 3.98
C GLY A 125 1.06 -6.28 3.26
N ARG A 126 1.29 -7.60 3.13
CA ARG A 126 2.43 -8.20 2.43
C ARG A 126 2.29 -8.27 0.91
N LYS A 127 1.17 -7.83 0.34
CA LYS A 127 0.96 -7.89 -1.12
C LYS A 127 1.31 -6.61 -1.84
N MET A 128 1.37 -5.51 -1.10
CA MET A 128 1.73 -4.20 -1.63
C MET A 128 3.03 -3.71 -1.03
N PRO A 129 3.91 -3.08 -1.82
CA PRO A 129 5.16 -2.56 -1.30
C PRO A 129 4.90 -1.44 -0.29
N GLY A 130 5.52 -1.57 0.89
CA GLY A 130 5.57 -0.51 1.91
C GLY A 130 6.75 0.43 1.73
N ALA A 131 7.69 0.04 0.88
CA ALA A 131 8.81 0.84 0.42
C ALA A 131 8.99 0.63 -1.07
N VAL A 132 9.26 1.70 -1.81
CA VAL A 132 9.42 1.65 -3.26
C VAL A 132 10.71 2.31 -3.70
N VAL A 133 11.33 1.71 -4.70
CA VAL A 133 12.52 2.17 -5.41
C VAL A 133 12.24 2.11 -6.92
N THR A 134 13.15 2.57 -7.75
CA THR A 134 13.03 2.40 -9.20
C THR A 134 13.04 0.92 -9.60
N GLU A 135 12.47 0.54 -10.74
CA GLU A 135 12.56 -0.84 -11.24
C GLU A 135 14.03 -1.25 -11.47
N ASN A 136 14.88 -0.32 -11.87
CA ASN A 136 16.30 -0.56 -12.08
C ASN A 136 17.00 -0.89 -10.73
N ALA A 137 16.70 -0.14 -9.67
CA ALA A 137 17.21 -0.43 -8.33
C ALA A 137 16.77 -1.80 -7.82
N LEU A 138 15.57 -2.28 -8.17
CA LEU A 138 15.11 -3.62 -7.81
C LEU A 138 15.94 -4.74 -8.45
N SER A 139 16.47 -4.54 -9.65
CA SER A 139 17.23 -5.56 -10.38
C SER A 139 18.50 -6.02 -9.66
N VAL A 140 18.99 -5.20 -8.72
CA VAL A 140 20.20 -5.48 -7.94
C VAL A 140 19.91 -6.44 -6.77
N PHE A 141 18.65 -6.57 -6.36
CA PHE A 141 18.25 -7.56 -5.37
C PHE A 141 18.14 -8.91 -6.06
N ASN A 142 19.05 -9.82 -5.76
CA ASN A 142 19.10 -11.15 -6.36
C ASN A 142 17.98 -12.06 -5.80
N THR A 143 16.73 -11.64 -5.97
CA THR A 143 15.56 -12.33 -5.44
C THR A 143 14.46 -12.44 -6.49
N LYS A 144 13.59 -13.43 -6.34
CA LYS A 144 12.46 -13.60 -7.24
C LYS A 144 11.38 -12.56 -6.94
N SER A 145 11.23 -11.58 -7.82
CA SER A 145 10.15 -10.59 -7.72
C SER A 145 8.78 -11.20 -8.08
N ARG A 146 7.73 -10.60 -7.54
CA ARG A 146 6.33 -10.97 -7.82
C ARG A 146 5.57 -9.74 -8.31
N ASN A 147 4.75 -9.92 -9.33
CA ASN A 147 3.88 -8.87 -9.82
C ASN A 147 2.52 -8.94 -9.14
N SER A 148 2.00 -7.78 -8.74
CA SER A 148 0.63 -7.60 -8.28
C SER A 148 -0.08 -6.62 -9.20
N TYR A 149 -1.29 -6.94 -9.62
CA TYR A 149 -2.07 -6.11 -10.51
C TYR A 149 -3.27 -5.51 -9.79
N LEU A 150 -3.40 -4.19 -9.88
CA LEU A 150 -4.50 -3.43 -9.34
C LEU A 150 -5.46 -3.05 -10.47
N TYR A 151 -6.71 -3.45 -10.35
CA TYR A 151 -7.80 -3.08 -11.24
C TYR A 151 -8.72 -2.10 -10.51
N SER A 152 -9.14 -1.05 -11.17
CA SER A 152 -10.16 -0.13 -10.64
C SER A 152 -11.44 -0.22 -11.43
N LEU A 153 -12.58 0.05 -10.78
CA LEU A 153 -13.86 0.16 -11.46
C LEU A 153 -13.89 1.43 -12.32
N LYS A 154 -14.50 1.34 -13.50
CA LYS A 154 -14.80 2.51 -14.32
C LYS A 154 -15.76 3.44 -13.61
N GLU A 155 -15.66 4.73 -13.85
CA GLU A 155 -16.56 5.76 -13.28
C GLU A 155 -18.03 5.57 -13.66
N SER A 156 -18.30 4.83 -14.74
CA SER A 156 -19.66 4.48 -15.17
C SER A 156 -20.38 3.50 -14.23
N VAL A 157 -19.65 2.82 -13.33
CA VAL A 157 -20.24 1.87 -12.38
C VAL A 157 -20.79 2.65 -11.18
N ARG A 158 -22.09 2.53 -10.93
CA ARG A 158 -22.75 3.19 -9.80
C ARG A 158 -22.40 2.49 -8.49
N THR A 159 -22.28 3.23 -7.40
CA THR A 159 -22.01 2.70 -6.06
C THR A 159 -23.03 1.64 -5.63
N SER A 160 -24.31 1.82 -5.99
CA SER A 160 -25.37 0.83 -5.73
C SER A 160 -25.11 -0.54 -6.36
N ASP A 161 -24.34 -0.58 -7.44
CA ASP A 161 -24.12 -1.78 -8.25
C ASP A 161 -22.83 -2.52 -7.90
N TYR A 162 -21.99 -1.96 -7.02
CA TYR A 162 -20.65 -2.49 -6.67
C TYR A 162 -20.69 -3.96 -6.29
N ASN A 163 -21.60 -4.38 -5.42
CA ASN A 163 -21.69 -5.78 -4.99
C ASN A 163 -22.05 -6.73 -6.13
N THR A 164 -22.93 -6.31 -7.02
CA THR A 164 -23.37 -7.11 -8.19
C THR A 164 -22.24 -7.20 -9.20
N VAL A 165 -21.60 -6.07 -9.49
CA VAL A 165 -20.47 -5.99 -10.41
C VAL A 165 -19.27 -6.81 -9.87
N TYR A 166 -18.99 -6.71 -8.57
CA TYR A 166 -17.91 -7.50 -7.95
C TYR A 166 -18.13 -9.01 -8.05
N LYS A 167 -19.37 -9.49 -7.79
CA LYS A 167 -19.70 -10.91 -7.96
C LYS A 167 -19.42 -11.37 -9.38
N LYS A 168 -19.87 -10.59 -10.38
CA LYS A 168 -19.63 -10.90 -11.79
C LYS A 168 -18.14 -10.92 -12.14
N ILE A 169 -17.37 -9.91 -11.70
CA ILE A 169 -15.91 -9.87 -11.89
C ILE A 169 -15.26 -11.11 -11.28
N LYS A 170 -15.65 -11.52 -10.08
CA LYS A 170 -15.12 -12.69 -9.39
C LYS A 170 -15.41 -14.00 -10.14
N GLU A 171 -16.62 -14.12 -10.70
CA GLU A 171 -17.00 -15.27 -11.52
C GLU A 171 -16.20 -15.35 -12.82
N ASP A 172 -16.02 -14.19 -13.50
CA ASP A 172 -15.28 -14.10 -14.75
C ASP A 172 -13.76 -14.24 -14.57
N ALA A 173 -13.22 -13.82 -13.43
CA ALA A 173 -11.79 -13.87 -13.14
C ALA A 173 -11.24 -15.29 -13.01
N LYS A 174 -12.04 -16.25 -12.52
CA LYS A 174 -11.63 -17.65 -12.23
C LYS A 174 -10.35 -17.76 -11.39
N THR A 175 -9.99 -16.74 -10.64
CA THR A 175 -8.79 -16.65 -9.81
C THR A 175 -9.13 -15.98 -8.49
N GLU A 176 -8.24 -16.07 -7.50
CA GLU A 176 -8.39 -15.31 -6.25
C GLU A 176 -8.33 -13.82 -6.56
N THR A 177 -9.42 -13.14 -6.28
CA THR A 177 -9.53 -11.68 -6.37
C THR A 177 -9.91 -11.13 -5.01
N GLU A 178 -9.26 -10.06 -4.60
CA GLU A 178 -9.61 -9.31 -3.40
C GLU A 178 -10.19 -7.96 -3.80
N TYR A 179 -11.39 -7.65 -3.29
CA TYR A 179 -11.99 -6.34 -3.45
C TYR A 179 -11.70 -5.51 -2.21
N ASN A 180 -11.13 -4.33 -2.42
CA ASN A 180 -10.80 -3.41 -1.35
C ASN A 180 -11.59 -2.09 -1.49
N SER A 181 -12.72 -1.99 -0.80
CA SER A 181 -13.51 -0.76 -0.77
C SER A 181 -12.80 0.38 -0.03
N ALA A 182 -11.89 0.07 0.89
CA ALA A 182 -11.18 1.08 1.67
C ALA A 182 -10.34 2.02 0.80
N VAL A 183 -9.87 1.57 -0.38
CA VAL A 183 -9.15 2.43 -1.33
C VAL A 183 -10.04 3.58 -1.85
N TYR A 184 -11.34 3.35 -2.00
CA TYR A 184 -12.28 4.38 -2.45
C TYR A 184 -12.70 5.33 -1.34
N ASP A 185 -12.79 4.82 -0.11
CA ASP A 185 -13.20 5.57 1.07
C ASP A 185 -12.00 6.11 1.85
N TYR A 186 -10.77 5.82 1.37
CA TYR A 186 -9.55 6.23 2.05
C TYR A 186 -9.40 7.76 2.05
N GLN A 187 -9.93 8.33 3.11
CA GLN A 187 -9.61 9.68 3.54
C GLN A 187 -8.94 9.55 4.91
N PRO A 188 -7.63 9.75 5.02
CA PRO A 188 -6.86 9.45 6.23
C PRO A 188 -7.36 10.15 7.50
N TRP A 189 -8.23 11.14 7.35
CA TRP A 189 -8.77 11.93 8.46
C TRP A 189 -10.31 11.89 8.59
N SER A 190 -11.04 11.31 7.62
CA SER A 190 -12.50 11.47 7.60
C SER A 190 -13.20 10.66 8.67
N SER A 191 -12.79 9.43 8.95
CA SER A 191 -13.43 8.60 9.98
C SER A 191 -13.14 9.12 11.39
N ALA A 192 -11.90 9.45 11.70
CA ALA A 192 -11.54 10.01 13.01
C ALA A 192 -12.20 11.37 13.28
N LEU A 193 -12.29 12.25 12.27
CA LEU A 193 -12.99 13.51 12.35
C LEU A 193 -14.50 13.33 12.50
N VAL A 194 -15.11 12.41 11.76
CA VAL A 194 -16.54 12.10 11.89
C VAL A 194 -16.85 11.56 13.28
N TYR A 195 -16.05 10.64 13.82
CA TYR A 195 -16.23 10.15 15.20
C TYR A 195 -16.00 11.24 16.23
N ALA A 196 -14.99 12.10 16.05
CA ALA A 196 -14.76 13.24 16.93
C ALA A 196 -15.93 14.23 16.90
N TYR A 197 -16.46 14.55 15.72
CA TYR A 197 -17.65 15.40 15.59
C TYR A 197 -18.88 14.78 16.23
N MET A 198 -19.13 13.49 16.00
CA MET A 198 -20.23 12.76 16.63
C MET A 198 -20.12 12.80 18.17
N TYR A 199 -18.90 12.60 18.69
CA TYR A 199 -18.65 12.67 20.14
C TYR A 199 -18.92 14.06 20.72
N ILE A 200 -18.48 15.13 20.03
CA ILE A 200 -18.75 16.52 20.44
C ILE A 200 -20.25 16.80 20.44
N VAL A 201 -20.97 16.38 19.41
CA VAL A 201 -22.45 16.59 19.33
C VAL A 201 -23.15 15.86 20.48
N VAL A 202 -22.79 14.61 20.78
CA VAL A 202 -23.36 13.85 21.89
C VAL A 202 -23.06 14.53 23.23
N MET A 203 -21.85 15.02 23.43
CA MET A 203 -21.49 15.76 24.66
C MET A 203 -22.29 17.05 24.81
N ILE A 204 -22.49 17.83 23.75
CA ILE A 204 -23.28 19.05 23.78
C ILE A 204 -24.76 18.74 24.13
N LEU A 205 -25.34 17.68 23.54
CA LEU A 205 -26.69 17.26 23.84
C LEU A 205 -26.84 16.78 25.28
N ALA A 206 -25.86 16.05 25.82
CA ALA A 206 -25.87 15.60 27.22
C ALA A 206 -25.81 16.79 28.18
N ILE A 207 -24.96 17.79 27.92
CA ILE A 207 -24.87 19.00 28.73
C ILE A 207 -26.18 19.80 28.66
N ALA A 208 -26.77 19.95 27.48
CA ALA A 208 -28.04 20.64 27.32
C ALA A 208 -29.19 19.93 28.08
N ALA A 209 -29.21 18.59 28.07
CA ALA A 209 -30.19 17.81 28.84
C ALA A 209 -30.04 17.99 30.35
N ILE A 210 -28.81 18.05 30.85
CA ILE A 210 -28.53 18.31 32.29
C ILE A 210 -29.01 19.71 32.69
N ILE A 211 -28.70 20.73 31.85
CA ILE A 211 -29.14 22.11 32.12
C ILE A 211 -30.66 22.22 32.12
N TYR A 212 -31.36 21.47 31.25
CA TYR A 212 -32.82 21.48 31.15
C TYR A 212 -33.49 20.82 32.38
N GLN A 213 -32.79 19.93 33.11
CA GLN A 213 -33.29 19.26 34.30
C GLN A 213 -32.99 20.00 35.61
N LEU A 214 -32.17 21.03 35.60
CA LEU A 214 -31.85 21.95 36.69
C LEU A 214 -32.81 23.14 36.73
#